data_1f83e1ffa2430e4ade275f29d33c837e
#
_entry.id   1f83e1ffa2430e4ade275f29d33c837e
#
_cell.length_a   1.000
_cell.length_b   1.000
_cell.length_c   1.000
_cell.angle_alpha   90.00
_cell.angle_beta   90.00
_cell.angle_gamma   90.00
#
_symmetry.space_group_name_H-M   'P 1'
#
loop_
_entity.id
_entity.type
_entity.pdbx_description
1 polymer ?
#
loop_
_entity_poly.entity_id
_entity_poly.type
_entity_poly.pdbx_seq_one_letter_code
_entity_poly.pdbx_strand_id
1 'polypeptide(L)'
;CSQLYIPDQKSLLFQVSYHENRINFEVYHALTDGTGAMNFITELVQNYLILAYPETDFPHIEKTDEATPGEQEEDSFSQYYSSKIPKNKEKKPTAVQLKGEKLTHSDMQITEVIFSVREILAKARSCGVSITIFLTALLLQAIQVEIPKNQQKRPVALMIPVNLRNYFPSQSMGNFFGWIEVGYKFEENTTFEQILESVKKQFQEKLQKDRIAMDMNGYVRLEKNPFIRAVPLEIKKYFLMAGANLGGRSITAVYSNIGILKFPPEYQPYIDRFGVFASTNSLQVCSCSYEDQFVVGFTSKIPDDRIQKNFIRMLNEEGISCKEEKNQFPGCEEKQKKEDRKVMQTFTFLCLAAAVICGMLNYLMLETLNWFWFAAAGCFCAWLVVRVAYLKRRNILKNAMWQLLIITILGVLWDHFTGWHGWSIDFVFPFGALAVLAAVPVIAKVNHLEREEYLYYLIQAAVVGCIPAILTAAGIITYTWPSVLSAGISFLTLAGLFIFQKKDMMREVRKKLRI
;
A
#
# COMPACT_ATOMS: atom_id res chain seq x y z
N CYS A 1 5.22 8.03 -12.83
CA CYS A 1 4.13 7.17 -12.33
C CYS A 1 3.02 8.04 -11.74
N SER A 2 1.80 7.82 -12.19
CA SER A 2 0.62 8.47 -11.62
C SER A 2 0.32 7.94 -10.22
N GLN A 3 -0.29 8.78 -9.39
CA GLN A 3 -0.74 8.35 -8.07
C GLN A 3 -2.12 7.71 -8.21
N LEU A 4 -2.17 6.40 -8.52
CA LEU A 4 -3.41 5.65 -8.74
C LEU A 4 -4.28 5.57 -7.48
N TYR A 5 -3.69 5.35 -6.32
CA TYR A 5 -4.40 5.34 -5.05
C TYR A 5 -4.24 6.66 -4.31
N ILE A 6 -5.34 7.38 -4.15
CA ILE A 6 -5.40 8.60 -3.36
C ILE A 6 -6.25 8.29 -2.11
N PRO A 7 -5.67 8.32 -0.91
CA PRO A 7 -6.43 8.07 0.31
C PRO A 7 -7.65 8.98 0.43
N ASP A 8 -8.77 8.40 0.84
CA ASP A 8 -10.03 9.11 1.07
C ASP A 8 -10.68 9.71 -0.19
N GLN A 9 -10.28 9.27 -1.41
CA GLN A 9 -10.96 9.61 -2.67
C GLN A 9 -11.30 8.35 -3.46
N LYS A 10 -12.41 8.38 -4.20
CA LYS A 10 -12.65 7.41 -5.28
C LYS A 10 -11.67 7.73 -6.41
N SER A 11 -10.84 6.77 -6.78
CA SER A 11 -9.93 6.84 -7.92
C SER A 11 -9.93 5.51 -8.64
N LEU A 12 -9.73 5.55 -9.94
CA LEU A 12 -9.43 4.34 -10.68
C LEU A 12 -8.11 3.78 -10.18
N LEU A 13 -8.10 2.48 -9.87
CA LEU A 13 -6.91 1.79 -9.39
C LEU A 13 -6.01 1.31 -10.52
N PHE A 14 -6.29 1.73 -11.75
CA PHE A 14 -5.45 1.49 -12.91
C PHE A 14 -5.51 2.67 -13.88
N GLN A 15 -4.52 2.76 -14.75
CA GLN A 15 -4.44 3.72 -15.83
C GLN A 15 -3.76 3.10 -17.04
N VAL A 16 -4.29 3.38 -18.23
CA VAL A 16 -3.62 3.11 -19.50
C VAL A 16 -3.19 4.44 -20.09
N SER A 17 -1.96 4.53 -20.52
CA SER A 17 -1.41 5.69 -21.20
C SER A 17 -0.51 5.23 -22.34
N TYR A 18 -0.25 6.12 -23.30
CA TYR A 18 0.70 5.86 -24.38
C TYR A 18 1.69 7.01 -24.52
N HIS A 19 2.86 6.69 -25.02
CA HIS A 19 3.90 7.66 -25.37
C HIS A 19 4.69 7.10 -26.54
N GLU A 20 4.68 7.80 -27.67
CA GLU A 20 5.26 7.30 -28.92
C GLU A 20 4.75 5.89 -29.27
N ASN A 21 5.63 4.90 -29.36
CA ASN A 21 5.32 3.52 -29.67
C ASN A 21 5.12 2.63 -28.43
N ARG A 22 4.94 3.22 -27.25
CA ARG A 22 4.80 2.49 -25.98
C ARG A 22 3.39 2.66 -25.42
N ILE A 23 2.76 1.54 -25.10
CA ILE A 23 1.55 1.47 -24.28
C ILE A 23 1.98 1.17 -22.85
N ASN A 24 1.56 2.01 -21.89
CA ASN A 24 1.82 1.80 -20.47
C ASN A 24 0.52 1.45 -19.76
N PHE A 25 0.54 0.33 -19.06
CA PHE A 25 -0.52 -0.06 -18.14
C PHE A 25 0.01 0.04 -16.70
N GLU A 26 -0.55 0.96 -15.94
CA GLU A 26 -0.25 1.11 -14.53
C GLU A 26 -1.43 0.59 -13.71
N VAL A 27 -1.17 -0.29 -12.74
CA VAL A 27 -2.20 -0.84 -11.86
C VAL A 27 -1.76 -0.80 -10.40
N TYR A 28 -2.67 -0.44 -9.51
CA TYR A 28 -2.44 -0.51 -8.09
C TYR A 28 -2.49 -1.98 -7.64
N HIS A 29 -1.41 -2.46 -7.03
CA HIS A 29 -1.21 -3.88 -6.73
C HIS A 29 -2.27 -4.51 -5.80
N ALA A 30 -3.10 -3.69 -5.11
CA ALA A 30 -4.24 -4.21 -4.37
C ALA A 30 -5.39 -4.71 -5.28
N LEU A 31 -5.43 -4.28 -6.54
CA LEU A 31 -6.46 -4.69 -7.50
C LEU A 31 -6.17 -6.08 -8.06
N THR A 32 -4.93 -6.32 -8.46
CA THR A 32 -4.52 -7.56 -9.12
C THR A 32 -3.04 -7.84 -8.93
N ASP A 33 -2.63 -9.09 -9.14
CA ASP A 33 -1.21 -9.48 -9.19
C ASP A 33 -0.63 -9.46 -10.62
N GLY A 34 0.63 -9.91 -10.75
CA GLY A 34 1.31 -9.95 -12.04
C GLY A 34 0.57 -10.77 -13.10
N THR A 35 -0.08 -11.86 -12.73
CA THR A 35 -0.85 -12.72 -13.67
C THR A 35 -2.06 -11.97 -14.21
N GLY A 36 -2.88 -11.37 -13.34
CA GLY A 36 -4.05 -10.63 -13.79
C GLY A 36 -3.67 -9.36 -14.59
N ALA A 37 -2.57 -8.69 -14.21
CA ALA A 37 -2.05 -7.55 -14.97
C ALA A 37 -1.59 -7.96 -16.38
N MET A 38 -0.92 -9.12 -16.50
CA MET A 38 -0.48 -9.63 -17.81
C MET A 38 -1.66 -10.05 -18.69
N ASN A 39 -2.67 -10.68 -18.13
CA ASN A 39 -3.89 -11.02 -18.87
C ASN A 39 -4.56 -9.76 -19.42
N PHE A 40 -4.66 -8.72 -18.61
CA PHE A 40 -5.25 -7.45 -19.05
C PHE A 40 -4.45 -6.78 -20.18
N ILE A 41 -3.12 -6.68 -20.05
CA ILE A 41 -2.28 -6.03 -21.08
C ILE A 41 -2.27 -6.84 -22.38
N THR A 42 -2.29 -8.16 -22.29
CA THR A 42 -2.38 -9.04 -23.45
C THR A 42 -3.67 -8.80 -24.23
N GLU A 43 -4.81 -8.75 -23.55
CA GLU A 43 -6.11 -8.46 -24.15
C GLU A 43 -6.18 -7.04 -24.73
N LEU A 44 -5.61 -6.06 -24.00
CA LEU A 44 -5.53 -4.68 -24.48
C LEU A 44 -4.73 -4.56 -25.78
N VAL A 45 -3.54 -5.18 -25.84
CA VAL A 45 -2.68 -5.16 -27.04
C VAL A 45 -3.36 -5.89 -28.20
N GLN A 46 -3.99 -7.03 -27.97
CA GLN A 46 -4.75 -7.75 -28.98
C GLN A 46 -5.84 -6.88 -29.60
N ASN A 47 -6.72 -6.30 -28.77
CA ASN A 47 -7.82 -5.48 -29.27
C ASN A 47 -7.30 -4.19 -29.96
N TYR A 48 -6.23 -3.60 -29.44
CA TYR A 48 -5.59 -2.44 -30.06
C TYR A 48 -5.09 -2.77 -31.48
N LEU A 49 -4.38 -3.88 -31.66
CA LEU A 49 -3.82 -4.26 -32.96
C LEU A 49 -4.90 -4.64 -33.97
N ILE A 50 -5.96 -5.35 -33.55
CA ILE A 50 -7.12 -5.64 -34.39
C ILE A 50 -7.79 -4.36 -34.91
N LEU A 51 -7.91 -3.33 -34.05
CA LEU A 51 -8.51 -2.06 -34.43
C LEU A 51 -7.57 -1.16 -35.26
N ALA A 52 -6.27 -1.20 -34.97
CA ALA A 52 -5.27 -0.38 -35.64
C ALA A 52 -4.89 -0.90 -37.04
N TYR A 53 -4.99 -2.22 -37.25
CA TYR A 53 -4.61 -2.89 -38.49
C TYR A 53 -5.71 -3.82 -38.97
N PRO A 54 -6.87 -3.29 -39.44
CA PRO A 54 -8.04 -4.07 -39.81
C PRO A 54 -7.80 -5.00 -41.03
N GLU A 55 -6.75 -4.72 -41.82
CA GLU A 55 -6.35 -5.55 -42.97
C GLU A 55 -5.61 -6.84 -42.56
N THR A 56 -5.14 -6.92 -41.29
CA THR A 56 -4.39 -8.07 -40.80
C THR A 56 -5.32 -8.98 -40.03
N ASP A 57 -5.34 -10.25 -40.41
CA ASP A 57 -6.10 -11.29 -39.70
C ASP A 57 -5.32 -11.74 -38.46
N PHE A 58 -5.59 -11.11 -37.33
CA PHE A 58 -5.00 -11.49 -36.06
C PHE A 58 -5.79 -12.65 -35.44
N PRO A 59 -5.17 -13.81 -35.18
CA PRO A 59 -5.83 -14.89 -34.48
C PRO A 59 -6.20 -14.45 -33.07
N HIS A 60 -7.40 -14.79 -32.62
CA HIS A 60 -7.83 -14.52 -31.28
C HIS A 60 -6.97 -15.31 -30.29
N ILE A 61 -6.41 -14.65 -29.30
CA ILE A 61 -5.69 -15.31 -28.22
C ILE A 61 -6.75 -15.93 -27.32
N GLU A 62 -6.89 -17.27 -27.41
CA GLU A 62 -7.83 -17.98 -26.57
C GLU A 62 -7.50 -17.72 -25.10
N LYS A 63 -8.47 -17.25 -24.36
CA LYS A 63 -8.38 -17.25 -22.89
C LYS A 63 -8.36 -18.72 -22.49
N THR A 64 -7.31 -19.12 -21.81
CA THR A 64 -7.22 -20.47 -21.22
C THR A 64 -8.32 -20.73 -20.19
N ASP A 65 -9.16 -19.74 -19.92
CA ASP A 65 -10.08 -19.71 -18.79
C ASP A 65 -11.50 -19.38 -19.24
N GLU A 66 -12.33 -20.39 -19.35
CA GLU A 66 -13.80 -20.28 -19.34
C GLU A 66 -14.34 -19.89 -17.94
N ALA A 67 -13.54 -19.13 -17.16
CA ALA A 67 -13.89 -18.77 -15.80
C ALA A 67 -15.13 -17.87 -15.77
N THR A 68 -16.09 -18.23 -14.97
CA THR A 68 -17.25 -17.37 -14.69
C THR A 68 -16.84 -16.10 -13.94
N PRO A 69 -17.58 -14.98 -14.05
CA PRO A 69 -17.28 -13.78 -13.29
C PRO A 69 -17.16 -14.03 -11.78
N GLY A 70 -17.91 -14.99 -11.23
CA GLY A 70 -17.83 -15.37 -9.83
C GLY A 70 -16.50 -16.03 -9.46
N GLU A 71 -15.96 -16.89 -10.31
CA GLU A 71 -14.66 -17.54 -10.12
C GLU A 71 -13.51 -16.54 -10.25
N GLN A 72 -13.64 -15.54 -11.12
CA GLN A 72 -12.64 -14.47 -11.26
C GLN A 72 -12.56 -13.56 -10.04
N GLU A 73 -13.68 -13.36 -9.32
CA GLU A 73 -13.77 -12.55 -8.12
C GLU A 73 -13.51 -13.33 -6.81
N GLU A 74 -13.35 -14.65 -6.88
CA GLU A 74 -13.23 -15.52 -5.72
C GLU A 74 -11.96 -15.22 -4.90
N ASP A 75 -12.09 -15.25 -3.57
CA ASP A 75 -10.95 -15.18 -2.64
C ASP A 75 -10.29 -16.56 -2.48
N SER A 76 -9.35 -16.86 -3.34
CA SER A 76 -8.60 -18.12 -3.36
C SER A 76 -7.82 -18.40 -2.07
N PHE A 77 -7.41 -17.39 -1.33
CA PHE A 77 -6.77 -17.57 -0.03
C PHE A 77 -7.73 -18.23 0.98
N SER A 78 -8.98 -17.77 1.02
CA SER A 78 -10.00 -18.35 1.90
C SER A 78 -10.39 -19.76 1.50
N GLN A 79 -10.42 -20.07 0.19
CA GLN A 79 -10.73 -21.38 -0.37
C GLN A 79 -9.74 -22.46 0.09
N TYR A 80 -8.45 -22.17 0.04
CA TYR A 80 -7.38 -23.12 0.38
C TYR A 80 -6.91 -23.06 1.84
N TYR A 81 -7.59 -22.26 2.67
CA TYR A 81 -7.26 -22.17 4.09
C TYR A 81 -7.63 -23.45 4.86
N SER A 82 -6.71 -23.95 5.67
CA SER A 82 -6.96 -25.03 6.62
C SER A 82 -6.37 -24.73 8.00
N SER A 83 -7.20 -24.80 9.03
CA SER A 83 -6.74 -24.62 10.43
C SER A 83 -5.81 -25.74 10.92
N LYS A 84 -5.82 -26.90 10.23
CA LYS A 84 -4.99 -28.09 10.57
C LYS A 84 -3.52 -27.91 10.19
N ILE A 85 -3.20 -27.02 9.24
CA ILE A 85 -1.82 -26.78 8.80
C ILE A 85 -1.06 -26.03 9.91
N PRO A 86 0.13 -26.52 10.32
CA PRO A 86 0.92 -25.90 11.39
C PRO A 86 1.41 -24.50 11.00
N LYS A 87 1.81 -23.70 11.99
CA LYS A 87 2.45 -22.41 11.75
C LYS A 87 3.92 -22.60 11.40
N ASN A 88 4.39 -21.85 10.42
CA ASN A 88 5.82 -21.68 10.21
C ASN A 88 6.41 -20.90 11.40
N LYS A 89 7.38 -21.49 12.10
CA LYS A 89 8.05 -20.88 13.29
C LYS A 89 9.48 -20.42 12.97
N GLU A 90 9.88 -20.41 11.70
CA GLU A 90 11.22 -20.02 11.31
C GLU A 90 11.48 -18.54 11.66
N LYS A 91 12.55 -18.32 12.42
CA LYS A 91 13.04 -16.98 12.72
C LYS A 91 13.90 -16.49 11.55
N LYS A 92 13.51 -15.41 10.93
CA LYS A 92 14.24 -14.81 9.81
C LYS A 92 15.32 -13.86 10.33
N PRO A 93 16.56 -13.97 9.87
CA PRO A 93 17.62 -13.05 10.26
C PRO A 93 17.35 -11.65 9.68
N THR A 94 17.88 -10.63 10.33
CA THR A 94 17.84 -9.27 9.79
C THR A 94 18.83 -9.19 8.62
N ALA A 95 18.33 -8.83 7.44
CA ALA A 95 19.13 -8.66 6.23
C ALA A 95 19.77 -7.26 6.15
N VAL A 96 20.68 -7.11 5.22
CA VAL A 96 21.23 -5.81 4.82
C VAL A 96 20.10 -4.89 4.35
N GLN A 97 20.14 -3.64 4.78
CA GLN A 97 19.21 -2.61 4.32
C GLN A 97 19.96 -1.61 3.46
N LEU A 98 19.51 -1.44 2.22
CA LEU A 98 20.05 -0.43 1.31
C LEU A 98 19.74 0.95 1.87
N LYS A 99 20.80 1.76 2.05
CA LYS A 99 20.71 3.11 2.60
C LYS A 99 21.15 4.11 1.55
N GLY A 100 20.51 5.26 1.53
CA GLY A 100 20.82 6.36 0.63
C GLY A 100 19.79 7.46 0.77
N GLU A 101 20.09 8.62 0.23
CA GLU A 101 19.12 9.69 0.08
C GLU A 101 18.04 9.23 -0.93
N LYS A 102 16.77 9.31 -0.51
CA LYS A 102 15.67 8.81 -1.33
C LYS A 102 15.11 9.92 -2.20
N LEU A 103 14.82 9.59 -3.45
CA LEU A 103 14.07 10.45 -4.36
C LEU A 103 12.71 10.83 -3.75
N THR A 104 12.16 11.94 -4.21
CA THR A 104 10.85 12.43 -3.73
C THR A 104 9.75 11.39 -3.94
N HIS A 105 8.59 11.57 -3.31
CA HIS A 105 7.54 10.53 -3.24
C HIS A 105 7.05 10.05 -4.61
N SER A 106 7.06 10.93 -5.63
CA SER A 106 6.62 10.66 -7.01
C SER A 106 7.73 10.13 -7.92
N ASP A 107 9.00 10.30 -7.55
CA ASP A 107 10.10 10.01 -8.45
C ASP A 107 10.71 8.64 -8.15
N MET A 108 11.05 7.94 -9.21
CA MET A 108 11.79 6.67 -9.18
C MET A 108 12.77 6.64 -10.33
N GLN A 109 13.93 6.06 -10.10
CA GLN A 109 14.85 5.70 -11.16
C GLN A 109 14.41 4.38 -11.74
N ILE A 110 14.28 4.31 -13.07
CA ILE A 110 13.94 3.09 -13.79
C ILE A 110 15.04 2.85 -14.83
N THR A 111 15.60 1.65 -14.81
CA THR A 111 16.60 1.18 -15.76
C THR A 111 16.17 -0.17 -16.31
N GLU A 112 16.17 -0.30 -17.63
CA GLU A 112 15.94 -1.56 -18.34
C GLU A 112 17.27 -2.15 -18.77
N VAL A 113 17.46 -3.45 -18.52
CA VAL A 113 18.58 -4.24 -19.02
C VAL A 113 18.01 -5.33 -19.91
N ILE A 114 18.41 -5.32 -21.18
CA ILE A 114 17.85 -6.17 -22.23
C ILE A 114 18.93 -7.06 -22.77
N PHE A 115 18.65 -8.36 -22.90
CA PHE A 115 19.57 -9.38 -23.44
C PHE A 115 18.82 -10.57 -24.03
N SER A 116 19.53 -11.46 -24.75
CA SER A 116 18.93 -12.62 -25.42
C SER A 116 18.44 -13.68 -24.43
N VAL A 117 17.20 -14.15 -24.62
CA VAL A 117 16.65 -15.30 -23.89
C VAL A 117 17.48 -16.56 -24.15
N ARG A 118 17.96 -16.76 -25.37
CA ARG A 118 18.77 -17.93 -25.75
C ARG A 118 20.09 -17.95 -24.99
N GLU A 119 20.78 -16.83 -24.90
CA GLU A 119 22.07 -16.73 -24.20
C GLU A 119 21.91 -17.02 -22.70
N ILE A 120 20.98 -16.35 -22.02
CA ILE A 120 20.76 -16.55 -20.58
C ILE A 120 20.26 -17.97 -20.26
N LEU A 121 19.41 -18.54 -21.12
CA LEU A 121 18.91 -19.91 -20.96
C LEU A 121 20.03 -20.94 -21.12
N ALA A 122 20.89 -20.78 -22.14
CA ALA A 122 22.05 -21.63 -22.35
C ALA A 122 22.99 -21.58 -21.13
N LYS A 123 23.28 -20.39 -20.63
CA LYS A 123 24.12 -20.19 -19.44
C LYS A 123 23.53 -20.80 -18.17
N ALA A 124 22.26 -20.54 -17.89
CA ALA A 124 21.59 -21.11 -16.72
C ALA A 124 21.56 -22.66 -16.79
N ARG A 125 21.30 -23.23 -17.98
CA ARG A 125 21.33 -24.67 -18.20
C ARG A 125 22.73 -25.28 -18.01
N SER A 126 23.80 -24.61 -18.47
CA SER A 126 25.17 -25.07 -18.25
C SER A 126 25.54 -25.13 -16.76
N CYS A 127 24.92 -24.29 -15.95
CA CYS A 127 25.04 -24.30 -14.48
C CYS A 127 24.04 -25.26 -13.79
N GLY A 128 23.17 -25.95 -14.54
CA GLY A 128 22.17 -26.88 -14.00
C GLY A 128 21.07 -26.21 -13.17
N VAL A 129 20.70 -24.95 -13.50
CA VAL A 129 19.69 -24.16 -12.78
C VAL A 129 18.70 -23.49 -13.73
N SER A 130 17.60 -22.94 -13.18
CA SER A 130 16.67 -22.09 -13.93
C SER A 130 17.22 -20.66 -14.06
N ILE A 131 16.71 -19.90 -15.06
CA ILE A 131 17.05 -18.48 -15.23
C ILE A 131 16.78 -17.69 -13.92
N THR A 132 15.67 -17.94 -13.25
CA THR A 132 15.33 -17.27 -11.98
C THR A 132 16.36 -17.51 -10.90
N ILE A 133 16.85 -18.75 -10.74
CA ILE A 133 17.89 -19.10 -9.76
C ILE A 133 19.21 -18.43 -10.12
N PHE A 134 19.60 -18.46 -11.39
CA PHE A 134 20.84 -17.84 -11.88
C PHE A 134 20.83 -16.34 -11.65
N LEU A 135 19.77 -15.62 -12.07
CA LEU A 135 19.65 -14.18 -11.88
C LEU A 135 19.50 -13.78 -10.40
N THR A 136 18.88 -14.64 -9.57
CA THR A 136 18.84 -14.43 -8.12
C THR A 136 20.25 -14.43 -7.51
N ALA A 137 21.08 -15.42 -7.87
CA ALA A 137 22.45 -15.50 -7.40
C ALA A 137 23.29 -14.30 -7.86
N LEU A 138 23.16 -13.92 -9.13
CA LEU A 138 23.85 -12.78 -9.71
C LEU A 138 23.45 -11.46 -9.04
N LEU A 139 22.16 -11.26 -8.77
CA LEU A 139 21.65 -10.06 -8.11
C LEU A 139 22.12 -9.98 -6.65
N LEU A 140 22.16 -11.10 -5.92
CA LEU A 140 22.74 -11.15 -4.57
C LEU A 140 24.20 -10.70 -4.58
N GLN A 141 24.99 -11.17 -5.54
CA GLN A 141 26.39 -10.78 -5.69
C GLN A 141 26.55 -9.31 -6.09
N ALA A 142 25.73 -8.82 -7.05
CA ALA A 142 25.76 -7.43 -7.49
C ALA A 142 25.44 -6.44 -6.35
N ILE A 143 24.50 -6.82 -5.46
CA ILE A 143 24.17 -6.04 -4.27
C ILE A 143 25.33 -6.09 -3.26
N GLN A 144 25.94 -7.25 -3.05
CA GLN A 144 27.02 -7.44 -2.06
C GLN A 144 28.19 -6.49 -2.29
N VAL A 145 28.56 -6.23 -3.56
CA VAL A 145 29.66 -5.33 -3.92
C VAL A 145 29.48 -3.91 -3.35
N GLU A 146 28.22 -3.46 -3.24
CA GLU A 146 27.86 -2.12 -2.78
C GLU A 146 27.61 -2.03 -1.26
N ILE A 147 27.75 -3.14 -0.53
CA ILE A 147 27.45 -3.14 0.91
C ILE A 147 28.62 -2.55 1.71
N PRO A 148 28.34 -1.54 2.55
CA PRO A 148 29.33 -0.99 3.46
C PRO A 148 29.89 -2.04 4.43
N LYS A 149 31.18 -1.97 4.76
CA LYS A 149 31.88 -2.92 5.65
C LYS A 149 31.16 -3.17 6.98
N ASN A 150 30.51 -2.16 7.55
CA ASN A 150 29.77 -2.27 8.81
C ASN A 150 28.49 -3.13 8.73
N GLN A 151 27.98 -3.42 7.52
CA GLN A 151 26.81 -4.25 7.29
C GLN A 151 27.12 -5.64 6.75
N GLN A 152 28.35 -5.94 6.37
CA GLN A 152 28.77 -7.22 5.74
C GLN A 152 28.53 -8.45 6.63
N LYS A 153 28.33 -8.27 7.94
CA LYS A 153 27.97 -9.36 8.87
C LYS A 153 26.55 -9.89 8.71
N ARG A 154 25.68 -9.15 7.97
CA ARG A 154 24.29 -9.53 7.72
C ARG A 154 24.16 -10.19 6.35
N PRO A 155 23.20 -11.12 6.18
CA PRO A 155 22.94 -11.68 4.85
C PRO A 155 22.33 -10.62 3.92
N VAL A 156 22.62 -10.72 2.63
CA VAL A 156 21.81 -10.13 1.56
C VAL A 156 20.66 -11.08 1.31
N ALA A 157 19.43 -10.60 1.29
CA ALA A 157 18.26 -11.43 1.09
C ALA A 157 17.29 -10.79 0.10
N LEU A 158 16.81 -11.59 -0.83
CA LEU A 158 15.80 -11.20 -1.81
C LEU A 158 14.46 -11.85 -1.47
N MET A 159 13.40 -11.08 -1.58
CA MET A 159 12.04 -11.59 -1.61
C MET A 159 11.71 -11.98 -3.06
N ILE A 160 11.33 -13.23 -3.27
CA ILE A 160 10.96 -13.78 -4.58
C ILE A 160 9.45 -14.11 -4.53
N PRO A 161 8.59 -13.32 -5.19
CA PRO A 161 7.18 -13.65 -5.33
C PRO A 161 6.98 -14.97 -6.08
N VAL A 162 5.98 -15.72 -5.64
CA VAL A 162 5.61 -17.03 -6.17
C VAL A 162 4.14 -17.04 -6.53
N ASN A 163 3.81 -17.39 -7.77
CA ASN A 163 2.43 -17.55 -8.19
C ASN A 163 1.84 -18.81 -7.54
N LEU A 164 0.89 -18.61 -6.62
CA LEU A 164 0.25 -19.72 -5.89
C LEU A 164 -0.65 -20.57 -6.78
N ARG A 165 -1.08 -20.08 -7.93
CA ARG A 165 -1.89 -20.85 -8.90
C ARG A 165 -1.16 -22.08 -9.42
N ASN A 166 0.18 -22.07 -9.37
CA ASN A 166 1.00 -23.24 -9.72
C ASN A 166 0.90 -24.38 -8.71
N TYR A 167 0.42 -24.11 -7.48
CA TYR A 167 0.30 -25.07 -6.39
C TYR A 167 -1.15 -25.32 -6.00
N PHE A 168 -1.99 -24.33 -6.15
CA PHE A 168 -3.39 -24.29 -5.77
C PHE A 168 -4.19 -23.72 -6.95
N PRO A 169 -4.83 -24.56 -7.78
CA PRO A 169 -5.56 -24.12 -8.96
C PRO A 169 -6.58 -23.03 -8.63
N SER A 170 -6.57 -21.92 -9.36
CA SER A 170 -7.47 -20.80 -9.16
C SER A 170 -7.59 -19.98 -10.43
N GLN A 171 -8.81 -19.56 -10.74
CA GLN A 171 -9.17 -18.70 -11.86
C GLN A 171 -9.32 -17.21 -11.42
N SER A 172 -9.04 -16.91 -10.17
CA SER A 172 -9.17 -15.55 -9.65
C SER A 172 -8.23 -14.58 -10.36
N MET A 173 -8.75 -13.43 -10.79
CA MET A 173 -7.98 -12.30 -11.32
C MET A 173 -7.40 -11.40 -10.22
N GLY A 174 -7.79 -11.65 -8.98
CA GLY A 174 -7.27 -10.96 -7.79
C GLY A 174 -5.87 -11.43 -7.40
N ASN A 175 -5.37 -10.87 -6.31
CA ASN A 175 -4.07 -11.25 -5.75
C ASN A 175 -4.10 -12.67 -5.21
N PHE A 176 -3.33 -13.57 -5.83
CA PHE A 176 -3.12 -14.92 -5.33
C PHE A 176 -1.65 -15.33 -5.49
N PHE A 177 -0.79 -14.70 -4.73
CA PHE A 177 0.65 -14.96 -4.70
C PHE A 177 1.17 -15.09 -3.27
N GLY A 178 2.25 -15.84 -3.12
CA GLY A 178 3.07 -15.90 -1.92
C GLY A 178 4.47 -15.39 -2.23
N TRP A 179 5.41 -15.61 -1.31
CA TRP A 179 6.83 -15.34 -1.57
C TRP A 179 7.71 -16.25 -0.76
N ILE A 180 8.92 -16.45 -1.26
CA ILE A 180 10.04 -17.02 -0.52
C ILE A 180 11.11 -15.97 -0.30
N GLU A 181 11.87 -16.08 0.77
CA GLU A 181 13.05 -15.24 1.02
C GLU A 181 14.29 -16.08 0.78
N VAL A 182 15.12 -15.64 -0.16
CA VAL A 182 16.38 -16.32 -0.54
C VAL A 182 17.51 -15.38 -0.21
N GLY A 183 18.45 -15.81 0.59
CA GLY A 183 19.54 -14.96 1.04
C GLY A 183 20.86 -15.71 1.14
N TYR A 184 21.95 -14.92 1.14
CA TYR A 184 23.30 -15.43 1.31
C TYR A 184 24.09 -14.54 2.26
N LYS A 185 24.85 -15.15 3.17
CA LYS A 185 25.80 -14.46 4.03
C LYS A 185 27.19 -14.60 3.43
N PHE A 186 27.71 -13.50 2.94
CA PHE A 186 29.00 -13.48 2.24
C PHE A 186 30.19 -13.53 3.20
N GLU A 187 31.23 -14.24 2.77
CA GLU A 187 32.54 -14.33 3.38
C GLU A 187 33.61 -13.80 2.41
N GLU A 188 34.85 -13.53 2.88
CA GLU A 188 35.89 -12.87 2.05
C GLU A 188 36.23 -13.61 0.75
N ASN A 189 36.11 -14.94 0.73
CA ASN A 189 36.47 -15.78 -0.42
C ASN A 189 35.24 -16.48 -1.03
N THR A 190 34.04 -15.89 -0.91
CA THR A 190 32.83 -16.48 -1.49
C THR A 190 32.90 -16.50 -3.02
N THR A 191 32.78 -17.67 -3.64
CA THR A 191 32.69 -17.82 -5.10
C THR A 191 31.25 -17.78 -5.60
N PHE A 192 31.03 -17.50 -6.89
CA PHE A 192 29.70 -17.47 -7.48
C PHE A 192 29.03 -18.84 -7.44
N GLU A 193 29.77 -19.93 -7.63
CA GLU A 193 29.26 -21.29 -7.55
C GLU A 193 28.69 -21.62 -6.18
N GLN A 194 29.33 -21.17 -5.10
CA GLN A 194 28.82 -21.35 -3.73
C GLN A 194 27.52 -20.60 -3.50
N ILE A 195 27.39 -19.38 -4.02
CA ILE A 195 26.15 -18.61 -3.98
C ILE A 195 25.06 -19.34 -4.74
N LEU A 196 25.36 -19.76 -5.98
CA LEU A 196 24.43 -20.42 -6.88
C LEU A 196 23.89 -21.73 -6.29
N GLU A 197 24.75 -22.56 -5.73
CA GLU A 197 24.36 -23.82 -5.09
C GLU A 197 23.50 -23.58 -3.84
N SER A 198 23.85 -22.59 -3.02
CA SER A 198 23.05 -22.19 -1.87
C SER A 198 21.65 -21.68 -2.28
N VAL A 199 21.59 -20.84 -3.32
CA VAL A 199 20.32 -20.34 -3.87
C VAL A 199 19.48 -21.48 -4.39
N LYS A 200 20.06 -22.38 -5.20
CA LYS A 200 19.38 -23.58 -5.73
C LYS A 200 18.76 -24.42 -4.62
N LYS A 201 19.53 -24.72 -3.57
CA LYS A 201 19.05 -25.48 -2.41
C LYS A 201 17.88 -24.78 -1.72
N GLN A 202 17.97 -23.47 -1.48
CA GLN A 202 16.89 -22.71 -0.86
C GLN A 202 15.62 -22.70 -1.70
N PHE A 203 15.72 -22.60 -3.03
CA PHE A 203 14.58 -22.71 -3.93
C PHE A 203 13.92 -24.09 -3.82
N GLN A 204 14.72 -25.16 -3.84
CA GLN A 204 14.19 -26.54 -3.73
C GLN A 204 13.47 -26.80 -2.40
N GLU A 205 13.99 -26.27 -1.29
CA GLU A 205 13.41 -26.44 0.04
C GLU A 205 12.15 -25.60 0.24
N LYS A 206 12.17 -24.33 -0.23
CA LYS A 206 11.11 -23.34 0.06
C LYS A 206 9.94 -23.40 -0.90
N LEU A 207 10.13 -23.93 -2.14
CA LEU A 207 9.08 -24.10 -3.13
C LEU A 207 8.31 -25.43 -3.00
N GLN A 208 8.52 -26.18 -1.92
CA GLN A 208 7.70 -27.35 -1.64
C GLN A 208 6.26 -26.95 -1.29
N LYS A 209 5.27 -27.67 -1.84
CA LYS A 209 3.84 -27.37 -1.68
C LYS A 209 3.43 -27.22 -0.21
N ASP A 210 3.92 -28.11 0.66
CA ASP A 210 3.58 -28.08 2.09
C ASP A 210 4.13 -26.82 2.77
N ARG A 211 5.34 -26.39 2.39
CA ARG A 211 5.95 -25.17 2.91
C ARG A 211 5.17 -23.93 2.50
N ILE A 212 4.84 -23.83 1.21
CA ILE A 212 4.02 -22.75 0.66
C ILE A 212 2.63 -22.73 1.32
N ALA A 213 2.01 -23.91 1.55
CA ALA A 213 0.75 -24.01 2.27
C ALA A 213 0.84 -23.49 3.70
N MET A 214 1.94 -23.76 4.42
CA MET A 214 2.16 -23.27 5.79
C MET A 214 2.25 -21.74 5.80
N ASP A 215 3.00 -21.13 4.88
CA ASP A 215 3.18 -19.68 4.79
C ASP A 215 1.87 -18.99 4.41
N MET A 216 1.17 -19.48 3.38
CA MET A 216 -0.15 -19.00 2.96
C MET A 216 -1.17 -19.04 4.11
N ASN A 217 -1.26 -20.18 4.82
CA ASN A 217 -2.18 -20.32 5.95
C ASN A 217 -1.83 -19.36 7.12
N GLY A 218 -0.55 -18.98 7.25
CA GLY A 218 -0.10 -17.99 8.22
C GLY A 218 -0.77 -16.64 8.04
N TYR A 219 -0.87 -16.15 6.80
CA TYR A 219 -1.52 -14.87 6.46
C TYR A 219 -3.02 -14.92 6.67
N VAL A 220 -3.69 -15.96 6.15
CA VAL A 220 -5.14 -16.13 6.29
C VAL A 220 -5.57 -16.29 7.76
N ARG A 221 -4.76 -16.98 8.57
CA ARG A 221 -5.01 -17.12 9.99
C ARG A 221 -4.99 -15.80 10.75
N LEU A 222 -4.09 -14.87 10.34
CA LEU A 222 -4.07 -13.53 10.91
C LEU A 222 -5.36 -12.79 10.57
N GLU A 223 -5.83 -12.89 9.34
CA GLU A 223 -7.07 -12.25 8.88
C GLU A 223 -8.31 -12.85 9.55
N LYS A 224 -8.38 -14.19 9.71
CA LYS A 224 -9.52 -14.89 10.35
C LYS A 224 -9.56 -14.74 11.87
N ASN A 225 -8.58 -14.11 12.51
CA ASN A 225 -8.59 -13.89 13.95
C ASN A 225 -9.72 -12.92 14.34
N PRO A 226 -10.70 -13.34 15.19
CA PRO A 226 -11.86 -12.53 15.52
C PRO A 226 -11.49 -11.24 16.26
N PHE A 227 -10.46 -11.24 17.09
CA PHE A 227 -9.98 -10.02 17.76
C PHE A 227 -9.41 -9.01 16.78
N ILE A 228 -8.63 -9.46 15.78
CA ILE A 228 -8.08 -8.59 14.74
C ILE A 228 -9.21 -8.09 13.82
N ARG A 229 -10.20 -8.92 13.54
CA ARG A 229 -11.38 -8.52 12.74
C ARG A 229 -12.20 -7.42 13.41
N ALA A 230 -12.40 -7.51 14.72
CA ALA A 230 -13.15 -6.54 15.49
C ALA A 230 -12.49 -5.14 15.56
N VAL A 231 -11.16 -5.06 15.35
CA VAL A 231 -10.46 -3.77 15.36
C VAL A 231 -10.80 -2.95 14.11
N PRO A 232 -11.27 -1.69 14.27
CA PRO A 232 -11.54 -0.80 13.14
C PRO A 232 -10.31 -0.63 12.24
N LEU A 233 -10.52 -0.52 10.91
CA LEU A 233 -9.45 -0.43 9.92
C LEU A 233 -8.50 0.76 10.19
N GLU A 234 -9.03 1.85 10.71
CA GLU A 234 -8.26 3.06 11.05
C GLU A 234 -7.17 2.80 12.11
N ILE A 235 -7.43 1.89 13.05
CA ILE A 235 -6.48 1.47 14.08
C ILE A 235 -5.62 0.32 13.54
N LYS A 236 -6.26 -0.67 12.90
CA LYS A 236 -5.60 -1.85 12.33
C LYS A 236 -4.44 -1.51 11.40
N LYS A 237 -4.58 -0.45 10.58
CA LYS A 237 -3.53 -0.03 9.64
C LYS A 237 -2.20 0.31 10.32
N TYR A 238 -2.21 0.89 11.51
CA TYR A 238 -0.96 1.22 12.22
C TYR A 238 -0.23 -0.04 12.69
N PHE A 239 -0.96 -1.04 13.18
CA PHE A 239 -0.39 -2.34 13.56
C PHE A 239 0.12 -3.10 12.34
N LEU A 240 -0.62 -3.07 11.21
CA LEU A 240 -0.18 -3.69 9.96
C LEU A 240 1.07 -3.01 9.40
N MET A 241 1.15 -1.67 9.44
CA MET A 241 2.35 -0.93 9.04
C MET A 241 3.56 -1.27 9.92
N ALA A 242 3.37 -1.35 11.24
CA ALA A 242 4.44 -1.75 12.16
C ALA A 242 4.91 -3.18 11.87
N GLY A 243 3.98 -4.11 11.65
CA GLY A 243 4.28 -5.49 11.27
C GLY A 243 5.01 -5.60 9.94
N ALA A 244 4.57 -4.85 8.91
CA ALA A 244 5.23 -4.79 7.61
C ALA A 244 6.66 -4.21 7.70
N ASN A 245 6.87 -3.17 8.51
CA ASN A 245 8.19 -2.60 8.74
C ASN A 245 9.13 -3.57 9.47
N LEU A 246 8.61 -4.36 10.41
CA LEU A 246 9.38 -5.39 11.10
C LEU A 246 9.72 -6.55 10.15
N GLY A 247 8.74 -7.03 9.38
CA GLY A 247 8.94 -8.08 8.37
C GLY A 247 9.91 -7.65 7.26
N GLY A 248 9.85 -6.39 6.83
CA GLY A 248 10.75 -5.84 5.81
C GLY A 248 12.22 -5.83 6.19
N ARG A 249 12.55 -5.98 7.50
CA ARG A 249 13.95 -6.05 7.96
C ARG A 249 14.67 -7.32 7.55
N SER A 250 13.95 -8.38 7.18
CA SER A 250 14.53 -9.63 6.67
C SER A 250 14.85 -9.59 5.17
N ILE A 251 14.52 -8.50 4.48
CA ILE A 251 14.60 -8.39 3.02
C ILE A 251 15.48 -7.18 2.65
N THR A 252 16.41 -7.38 1.70
CA THR A 252 17.25 -6.32 1.13
C THR A 252 16.59 -5.69 -0.10
N ALA A 253 16.08 -6.52 -1.01
CA ALA A 253 15.40 -6.12 -2.24
C ALA A 253 14.37 -7.16 -2.66
N VAL A 254 13.57 -6.84 -3.67
CA VAL A 254 12.59 -7.75 -4.26
C VAL A 254 13.03 -8.11 -5.67
N TYR A 255 12.96 -9.40 -6.04
CA TYR A 255 13.12 -9.85 -7.42
C TYR A 255 11.90 -10.67 -7.85
N SER A 256 11.19 -10.20 -8.87
CA SER A 256 10.00 -10.83 -9.43
C SER A 256 10.24 -11.25 -10.88
N ASN A 257 10.09 -12.52 -11.20
CA ASN A 257 10.10 -12.97 -12.57
C ASN A 257 8.66 -13.30 -12.99
N ILE A 258 8.12 -12.52 -13.93
CA ILE A 258 6.75 -12.71 -14.46
C ILE A 258 6.69 -13.90 -15.42
N GLY A 259 7.84 -14.23 -16.04
CA GLY A 259 7.93 -15.33 -17.01
C GLY A 259 7.80 -14.86 -18.46
N ILE A 260 7.32 -15.77 -19.31
CA ILE A 260 7.26 -15.59 -20.77
C ILE A 260 5.88 -15.07 -21.15
N LEU A 261 5.85 -13.96 -21.89
CA LEU A 261 4.63 -13.50 -22.58
C LEU A 261 4.58 -14.18 -23.96
N LYS A 262 3.43 -14.76 -24.28
CA LYS A 262 3.24 -15.49 -25.52
C LYS A 262 2.16 -14.82 -26.36
N PHE A 263 2.48 -14.57 -27.62
CA PHE A 263 1.54 -14.12 -28.64
C PHE A 263 1.67 -15.03 -29.86
N PRO A 264 0.61 -15.19 -30.67
CA PRO A 264 0.70 -15.85 -31.97
C PRO A 264 1.73 -15.16 -32.88
N PRO A 265 2.33 -15.90 -33.86
CA PRO A 265 3.36 -15.33 -34.73
C PRO A 265 2.94 -14.07 -35.50
N GLU A 266 1.65 -13.94 -35.81
CA GLU A 266 1.07 -12.83 -36.56
C GLU A 266 1.23 -11.49 -35.82
N TYR A 267 1.39 -11.52 -34.49
CA TYR A 267 1.62 -10.33 -33.63
C TYR A 267 3.08 -9.88 -33.61
N GLN A 268 4.03 -10.76 -33.92
CA GLN A 268 5.47 -10.48 -33.79
C GLN A 268 5.95 -9.22 -34.54
N PRO A 269 5.49 -8.91 -35.76
CA PRO A 269 5.94 -7.69 -36.46
C PRO A 269 5.52 -6.39 -35.77
N TYR A 270 4.52 -6.43 -34.88
CA TYR A 270 3.92 -5.26 -34.24
C TYR A 270 4.34 -5.08 -32.77
N ILE A 271 4.97 -6.09 -32.16
CA ILE A 271 5.38 -6.04 -30.76
C ILE A 271 6.88 -6.22 -30.68
N ASP A 272 7.59 -5.19 -30.22
CA ASP A 272 9.03 -5.25 -30.01
C ASP A 272 9.36 -5.99 -28.72
N ARG A 273 8.85 -5.52 -27.57
CA ARG A 273 9.15 -6.11 -26.27
C ARG A 273 8.15 -5.71 -25.19
N PHE A 274 8.24 -6.39 -24.07
CA PHE A 274 7.54 -6.04 -22.82
C PHE A 274 8.54 -5.68 -21.72
N GLY A 275 8.19 -4.68 -20.91
CA GLY A 275 8.91 -4.32 -19.69
C GLY A 275 7.97 -4.32 -18.49
N VAL A 276 8.43 -4.79 -17.35
CA VAL A 276 7.64 -4.85 -16.11
C VAL A 276 8.38 -4.14 -14.99
N PHE A 277 7.66 -3.27 -14.29
CA PHE A 277 8.18 -2.48 -13.20
C PHE A 277 7.21 -2.47 -12.03
N ALA A 278 7.72 -2.34 -10.82
CA ALA A 278 6.88 -2.16 -9.65
C ALA A 278 7.42 -1.02 -8.77
N SER A 279 6.51 -0.24 -8.20
CA SER A 279 6.91 0.83 -7.29
C SER A 279 7.49 0.26 -6.00
N THR A 280 8.54 0.88 -5.49
CA THR A 280 9.26 0.42 -4.30
C THR A 280 9.67 1.58 -3.40
N ASN A 281 10.00 1.27 -2.15
CA ASN A 281 10.64 2.22 -1.22
C ASN A 281 12.16 2.03 -1.12
N SER A 282 12.73 1.06 -1.84
CA SER A 282 14.16 0.75 -1.88
C SER A 282 14.57 0.34 -3.29
N LEU A 283 14.84 -0.93 -3.51
CA LEU A 283 15.18 -1.53 -4.80
C LEU A 283 14.23 -2.68 -5.10
N GLN A 284 13.64 -2.66 -6.31
CA GLN A 284 12.88 -3.78 -6.84
C GLN A 284 13.32 -4.08 -8.26
N VAL A 285 13.40 -5.36 -8.56
CA VAL A 285 13.78 -5.89 -9.87
C VAL A 285 12.63 -6.75 -10.38
N CYS A 286 12.18 -6.49 -11.59
CA CYS A 286 11.17 -7.31 -12.26
C CYS A 286 11.74 -7.80 -13.59
N SER A 287 11.41 -9.02 -13.99
CA SER A 287 11.82 -9.53 -15.30
C SER A 287 10.67 -10.20 -16.02
N CYS A 288 10.70 -10.10 -17.33
CA CYS A 288 9.81 -10.81 -18.24
C CYS A 288 10.55 -11.11 -19.55
N SER A 289 9.98 -11.98 -20.37
CA SER A 289 10.53 -12.26 -21.70
C SER A 289 9.43 -12.31 -22.74
N TYR A 290 9.78 -11.86 -23.93
CA TYR A 290 8.99 -11.96 -25.14
C TYR A 290 9.92 -12.30 -26.29
N GLU A 291 9.59 -13.35 -27.05
CA GLU A 291 10.47 -13.90 -28.09
C GLU A 291 11.91 -14.12 -27.56
N ASP A 292 12.92 -13.59 -28.24
CA ASP A 292 14.32 -13.70 -27.81
C ASP A 292 14.76 -12.50 -26.92
N GLN A 293 13.86 -11.65 -26.51
CA GLN A 293 14.18 -10.51 -25.63
C GLN A 293 13.84 -10.81 -24.17
N PHE A 294 14.85 -10.84 -23.32
CA PHE A 294 14.71 -10.90 -21.88
C PHE A 294 14.93 -9.49 -21.30
N VAL A 295 13.94 -8.96 -20.61
CA VAL A 295 13.99 -7.63 -20.05
C VAL A 295 14.02 -7.71 -18.53
N VAL A 296 15.02 -7.07 -17.92
CA VAL A 296 15.13 -6.88 -16.47
C VAL A 296 14.96 -5.40 -16.15
N GLY A 297 13.86 -5.07 -15.51
CA GLY A 297 13.53 -3.72 -15.08
C GLY A 297 13.93 -3.48 -13.62
N PHE A 298 14.85 -2.56 -13.40
CA PHE A 298 15.23 -2.07 -12.08
C PHE A 298 14.44 -0.83 -11.74
N THR A 299 13.83 -0.83 -10.57
CA THR A 299 13.14 0.33 -10.00
C THR A 299 13.78 0.67 -8.66
N SER A 300 14.24 1.90 -8.50
CA SER A 300 14.93 2.33 -7.28
C SER A 300 14.42 3.69 -6.78
N LYS A 301 14.27 3.82 -5.47
CA LYS A 301 14.11 5.11 -4.77
C LYS A 301 15.44 5.78 -4.45
N ILE A 302 16.53 5.06 -4.53
CA ILE A 302 17.87 5.58 -4.30
C ILE A 302 18.46 5.92 -5.67
N PRO A 303 18.91 7.16 -5.93
CA PRO A 303 19.40 7.60 -7.25
C PRO A 303 20.78 7.04 -7.60
N ASP A 304 21.16 5.91 -7.03
CA ASP A 304 22.45 5.22 -7.24
C ASP A 304 22.22 4.03 -8.17
N ASP A 305 22.95 3.97 -9.28
CA ASP A 305 22.86 2.93 -10.30
C ASP A 305 24.01 1.90 -10.26
N ARG A 306 24.81 1.90 -9.19
CA ARG A 306 25.97 1.00 -9.08
C ARG A 306 25.58 -0.47 -9.03
N ILE A 307 24.48 -0.83 -8.37
CA ILE A 307 23.98 -2.21 -8.34
C ILE A 307 23.62 -2.67 -9.76
N GLN A 308 22.91 -1.83 -10.54
CA GLN A 308 22.55 -2.10 -11.92
C GLN A 308 23.81 -2.29 -12.79
N LYS A 309 24.79 -1.41 -12.66
CA LYS A 309 26.08 -1.50 -13.38
C LYS A 309 26.88 -2.75 -13.01
N ASN A 310 26.90 -3.12 -11.73
CA ASN A 310 27.54 -4.37 -11.30
C ASN A 310 26.83 -5.58 -11.90
N PHE A 311 25.50 -5.57 -11.92
CA PHE A 311 24.70 -6.65 -12.50
C PHE A 311 25.00 -6.80 -14.02
N ILE A 312 25.01 -5.70 -14.78
CA ILE A 312 25.35 -5.69 -16.21
C ILE A 312 26.78 -6.18 -16.43
N ARG A 313 27.75 -5.69 -15.65
CA ARG A 313 29.15 -6.13 -15.74
C ARG A 313 29.27 -7.64 -15.54
N MET A 314 28.61 -8.18 -14.52
CA MET A 314 28.66 -9.62 -14.23
C MET A 314 27.99 -10.45 -15.33
N LEU A 315 26.87 -9.99 -15.93
CA LEU A 315 26.28 -10.64 -17.09
C LEU A 315 27.22 -10.69 -18.29
N ASN A 316 27.91 -9.58 -18.57
CA ASN A 316 28.91 -9.51 -19.65
C ASN A 316 30.12 -10.43 -19.38
N GLU A 317 30.59 -10.53 -18.13
CA GLU A 317 31.63 -11.47 -17.70
C GLU A 317 31.21 -12.93 -17.92
N GLU A 318 29.91 -13.23 -17.80
CA GLU A 318 29.32 -14.55 -18.10
C GLU A 318 29.03 -14.77 -19.60
N GLY A 319 29.41 -13.83 -20.46
CA GLY A 319 29.27 -13.91 -21.92
C GLY A 319 27.92 -13.51 -22.46
N ILE A 320 27.09 -12.83 -21.66
CA ILE A 320 25.74 -12.36 -22.06
C ILE A 320 25.83 -10.88 -22.39
N SER A 321 25.59 -10.52 -23.66
CA SER A 321 25.64 -9.14 -24.11
C SER A 321 24.37 -8.38 -23.71
N CYS A 322 24.54 -7.26 -22.99
CA CYS A 322 23.44 -6.48 -22.45
C CYS A 322 23.34 -5.09 -23.08
N LYS A 323 22.09 -4.65 -23.34
CA LYS A 323 21.76 -3.26 -23.68
C LYS A 323 21.11 -2.60 -22.46
N GLU A 324 21.60 -1.45 -22.05
CA GLU A 324 21.02 -0.64 -20.97
C GLU A 324 20.17 0.49 -21.57
N GLU A 325 18.94 0.64 -21.08
CA GLU A 325 18.07 1.77 -21.40
C GLU A 325 17.58 2.43 -20.11
N LYS A 326 17.73 3.76 -20.02
CA LYS A 326 17.17 4.56 -18.92
C LYS A 326 15.81 5.08 -19.32
N ASN A 327 14.81 4.66 -18.61
CA ASN A 327 13.44 5.04 -18.88
C ASN A 327 13.14 6.40 -18.23
N GLN A 328 12.98 7.43 -19.05
CA GLN A 328 12.58 8.75 -18.59
C GLN A 328 11.07 8.89 -18.71
N PHE A 329 10.37 8.87 -17.59
CA PHE A 329 8.97 9.27 -17.55
C PHE A 329 8.88 10.80 -17.51
N PRO A 330 7.93 11.41 -18.22
CA PRO A 330 7.67 12.85 -18.08
C PRO A 330 7.33 13.14 -16.61
N GLY A 331 8.05 14.10 -16.03
CA GLY A 331 7.89 14.47 -14.61
C GLY A 331 6.47 14.97 -14.35
N CYS A 332 5.82 14.44 -13.34
CA CYS A 332 4.52 14.91 -12.89
C CYS A 332 4.68 16.33 -12.31
N GLU A 333 3.91 17.31 -12.76
CA GLU A 333 4.00 18.69 -12.26
C GLU A 333 3.67 18.76 -10.76
N GLU A 334 4.69 19.03 -9.94
CA GLU A 334 4.57 19.15 -8.47
C GLU A 334 3.97 20.48 -7.98
N LYS A 335 3.51 21.38 -8.87
CA LYS A 335 3.10 22.75 -8.52
C LYS A 335 2.06 22.79 -7.38
N GLN A 336 1.03 21.95 -7.44
CA GLN A 336 -0.07 21.97 -6.48
C GLN A 336 0.31 21.50 -5.07
N LYS A 337 1.24 20.53 -4.96
CA LYS A 337 1.75 20.05 -3.66
C LYS A 337 2.65 21.07 -2.95
N LYS A 338 3.36 21.90 -3.71
CA LYS A 338 4.22 22.97 -3.13
C LYS A 338 3.41 24.10 -2.52
N GLU A 339 2.31 24.53 -3.14
CA GLU A 339 1.43 25.59 -2.62
C GLU A 339 0.72 25.14 -1.34
N ASP A 340 0.15 23.96 -1.34
CA ASP A 340 -0.52 23.36 -0.19
C ASP A 340 0.40 23.25 1.04
N ARG A 341 1.66 22.89 0.81
CA ARG A 341 2.66 22.80 1.87
C ARG A 341 3.01 24.16 2.44
N LYS A 342 3.11 25.21 1.60
CA LYS A 342 3.37 26.58 2.04
C LYS A 342 2.27 27.12 2.94
N VAL A 343 0.99 26.92 2.59
CA VAL A 343 -0.15 27.35 3.41
C VAL A 343 -0.07 26.77 4.81
N MET A 344 0.18 25.47 4.94
CA MET A 344 0.28 24.82 6.24
C MET A 344 1.52 25.24 7.03
N GLN A 345 2.64 25.49 6.36
CA GLN A 345 3.86 26.02 6.99
C GLN A 345 3.64 27.44 7.51
N THR A 346 2.97 28.30 6.73
CA THR A 346 2.62 29.67 7.15
C THR A 346 1.71 29.66 8.36
N PHE A 347 0.66 28.82 8.37
CA PHE A 347 -0.24 28.69 9.52
C PHE A 347 0.50 28.19 10.78
N THR A 348 1.37 27.21 10.64
CA THR A 348 2.20 26.71 11.75
C THR A 348 3.10 27.81 12.30
N PHE A 349 3.72 28.60 11.41
CA PHE A 349 4.54 29.74 11.81
C PHE A 349 3.74 30.81 12.57
N LEU A 350 2.53 31.13 12.09
CA LEU A 350 1.64 32.10 12.76
C LEU A 350 1.23 31.66 14.16
N CYS A 351 0.87 30.39 14.36
CA CYS A 351 0.56 29.83 15.68
C CYS A 351 1.76 29.89 16.62
N LEU A 352 2.95 29.57 16.11
CA LEU A 352 4.20 29.64 16.88
C LEU A 352 4.54 31.08 17.24
N ALA A 353 4.45 32.03 16.30
CA ALA A 353 4.70 33.44 16.52
C ALA A 353 3.74 34.03 17.56
N ALA A 354 2.45 33.71 17.47
CA ALA A 354 1.46 34.13 18.47
C ALA A 354 1.81 33.61 19.87
N ALA A 355 2.17 32.33 20.01
CA ALA A 355 2.58 31.77 21.30
C ALA A 355 3.82 32.44 21.85
N VAL A 356 4.84 32.71 21.01
CA VAL A 356 6.07 33.44 21.44
C VAL A 356 5.75 34.85 21.84
N ILE A 357 4.96 35.61 21.08
CA ILE A 357 4.56 36.97 21.39
C ILE A 357 3.80 37.02 22.74
N CYS A 358 2.84 36.11 22.93
CA CYS A 358 2.12 35.97 24.20
C CYS A 358 3.07 35.67 25.37
N GLY A 359 4.10 34.83 25.17
CA GLY A 359 5.13 34.56 26.18
C GLY A 359 5.98 35.76 26.51
N MET A 360 6.39 36.54 25.52
CA MET A 360 7.15 37.76 25.69
C MET A 360 6.34 38.83 26.45
N LEU A 361 5.06 39.02 26.07
CA LEU A 361 4.16 39.95 26.75
C LEU A 361 3.91 39.54 28.21
N ASN A 362 3.69 38.25 28.46
CA ASN A 362 3.52 37.73 29.82
C ASN A 362 4.78 37.97 30.68
N TYR A 363 5.97 37.83 30.12
CA TYR A 363 7.23 38.09 30.79
C TYR A 363 7.44 39.58 31.08
N LEU A 364 7.13 40.47 30.13
CA LEU A 364 7.31 41.90 30.23
C LEU A 364 6.32 42.55 31.21
N MET A 365 5.10 42.04 31.32
CA MET A 365 4.06 42.60 32.18
C MET A 365 4.22 42.23 33.65
N LEU A 366 5.22 41.40 34.01
CA LEU A 366 5.54 40.99 35.39
C LEU A 366 4.33 40.49 36.20
N GLU A 367 3.25 40.10 35.55
CA GLU A 367 2.06 39.63 36.23
C GLU A 367 2.17 38.17 36.64
N THR A 368 1.70 37.86 37.84
CA THR A 368 1.67 36.51 38.41
C THR A 368 0.67 35.58 37.73
N LEU A 369 -0.15 36.09 36.82
CA LEU A 369 -1.09 35.27 36.04
C LEU A 369 -0.36 34.57 34.90
N ASN A 370 -0.32 33.26 34.97
CA ASN A 370 0.24 32.39 33.93
C ASN A 370 -0.69 32.26 32.70
N TRP A 371 -1.24 33.39 32.17
CA TRP A 371 -2.14 33.40 31.02
C TRP A 371 -1.46 32.93 29.73
N PHE A 372 -0.13 32.99 29.67
CA PHE A 372 0.67 32.45 28.57
C PHE A 372 0.34 30.99 28.29
N TRP A 373 0.18 30.16 29.32
CA TRP A 373 -0.12 28.73 29.14
C TRP A 373 -1.48 28.52 28.48
N PHE A 374 -2.47 29.35 28.78
CA PHE A 374 -3.78 29.33 28.13
C PHE A 374 -3.68 29.75 26.67
N ALA A 375 -2.92 30.81 26.36
CA ALA A 375 -2.71 31.25 25.00
C ALA A 375 -1.94 30.21 24.17
N ALA A 376 -0.89 29.63 24.73
CA ALA A 376 -0.10 28.59 24.09
C ALA A 376 -0.94 27.33 23.83
N ALA A 377 -1.74 26.87 24.80
CA ALA A 377 -2.67 25.76 24.67
C ALA A 377 -3.73 26.05 23.59
N GLY A 378 -4.29 27.28 23.56
CA GLY A 378 -5.24 27.70 22.52
C GLY A 378 -4.64 27.67 21.12
N CYS A 379 -3.41 28.19 20.95
CA CYS A 379 -2.68 28.11 19.68
C CYS A 379 -2.42 26.66 19.26
N PHE A 380 -2.06 25.79 20.20
CA PHE A 380 -1.86 24.36 19.92
C PHE A 380 -3.16 23.65 19.52
N CYS A 381 -4.27 23.93 20.22
CA CYS A 381 -5.59 23.39 19.88
C CYS A 381 -6.02 23.84 18.48
N ALA A 382 -5.90 25.12 18.16
CA ALA A 382 -6.21 25.66 16.84
C ALA A 382 -5.35 25.01 15.74
N TRP A 383 -4.04 24.90 16.01
CA TRP A 383 -3.12 24.23 15.08
C TRP A 383 -3.50 22.77 14.85
N LEU A 384 -3.83 22.01 15.89
CA LEU A 384 -4.19 20.60 15.78
C LEU A 384 -5.49 20.41 14.97
N VAL A 385 -6.52 21.20 15.26
CA VAL A 385 -7.81 21.18 14.54
C VAL A 385 -7.60 21.45 13.04
N VAL A 386 -6.88 22.54 12.71
CA VAL A 386 -6.60 22.91 11.31
C VAL A 386 -5.70 21.88 10.65
N ARG A 387 -4.71 21.35 11.35
CA ARG A 387 -3.80 20.31 10.82
C ARG A 387 -4.55 19.05 10.44
N VAL A 388 -5.48 18.59 11.28
CA VAL A 388 -6.28 17.40 10.99
C VAL A 388 -7.30 17.69 9.90
N ALA A 389 -7.94 18.86 9.91
CA ALA A 389 -8.82 19.30 8.82
C ALA A 389 -8.09 19.25 7.47
N TYR A 390 -6.87 19.76 7.42
CA TYR A 390 -6.04 19.72 6.23
C TYR A 390 -5.66 18.30 5.80
N LEU A 391 -5.26 17.44 6.74
CA LEU A 391 -4.91 16.04 6.45
C LEU A 391 -6.11 15.22 5.94
N LYS A 392 -7.34 15.57 6.38
CA LYS A 392 -8.58 14.85 6.02
C LYS A 392 -9.45 15.61 5.02
N ARG A 393 -8.96 16.71 4.42
CA ARG A 393 -9.73 17.58 3.52
C ARG A 393 -10.33 16.89 2.30
N ARG A 394 -9.75 15.75 1.88
CA ARG A 394 -10.21 14.99 0.71
C ARG A 394 -11.51 14.22 0.96
N ASN A 395 -11.80 13.89 2.22
CA ASN A 395 -13.05 13.25 2.62
C ASN A 395 -13.70 14.07 3.74
N ILE A 396 -14.66 14.92 3.36
CA ILE A 396 -15.30 15.87 4.25
C ILE A 396 -16.06 15.14 5.37
N LEU A 397 -16.72 14.01 5.08
CA LEU A 397 -17.44 13.21 6.07
C LEU A 397 -16.49 12.62 7.11
N LYS A 398 -15.39 12.05 6.66
CA LYS A 398 -14.33 11.54 7.54
C LYS A 398 -13.71 12.67 8.37
N ASN A 399 -13.52 13.84 7.76
CA ASN A 399 -13.03 15.02 8.45
C ASN A 399 -13.98 15.44 9.58
N ALA A 400 -15.29 15.53 9.33
CA ALA A 400 -16.27 15.85 10.35
C ALA A 400 -16.21 14.92 11.56
N MET A 401 -16.08 13.60 11.34
CA MET A 401 -15.92 12.62 12.43
C MET A 401 -14.62 12.82 13.23
N TRP A 402 -13.51 13.12 12.56
CA TRP A 402 -12.25 13.42 13.23
C TRP A 402 -12.28 14.73 14.00
N GLN A 403 -12.97 15.76 13.48
CA GLN A 403 -13.14 17.03 14.17
C GLN A 403 -13.96 16.85 15.46
N LEU A 404 -15.06 16.09 15.42
CA LEU A 404 -15.83 15.73 16.60
C LEU A 404 -14.97 15.10 17.69
N LEU A 405 -14.16 14.08 17.31
CA LEU A 405 -13.29 13.40 18.25
C LEU A 405 -12.24 14.35 18.87
N ILE A 406 -11.57 15.16 18.04
CA ILE A 406 -10.51 16.07 18.49
C ILE A 406 -11.08 17.18 19.37
N ILE A 407 -12.17 17.83 18.95
CA ILE A 407 -12.81 18.89 19.72
C ILE A 407 -13.29 18.35 21.07
N THR A 408 -13.87 17.15 21.11
CA THR A 408 -14.26 16.51 22.38
C THR A 408 -13.07 16.25 23.28
N ILE A 409 -11.99 15.65 22.76
CA ILE A 409 -10.78 15.38 23.56
C ILE A 409 -10.15 16.69 24.07
N LEU A 410 -9.98 17.67 23.20
CA LEU A 410 -9.42 18.97 23.59
C LEU A 410 -10.31 19.69 24.58
N GLY A 411 -11.65 19.61 24.44
CA GLY A 411 -12.61 20.16 25.38
C GLY A 411 -12.48 19.51 26.76
N VAL A 412 -12.39 18.18 26.83
CA VAL A 412 -12.20 17.43 28.08
C VAL A 412 -10.88 17.79 28.75
N LEU A 413 -9.79 17.88 27.99
CA LEU A 413 -8.50 18.29 28.52
C LEU A 413 -8.57 19.72 29.06
N TRP A 414 -9.17 20.65 28.31
CA TRP A 414 -9.33 22.03 28.74
C TRP A 414 -10.16 22.14 30.02
N ASP A 415 -11.29 21.45 30.09
CA ASP A 415 -12.16 21.39 31.26
C ASP A 415 -11.43 20.82 32.48
N HIS A 416 -10.62 19.77 32.28
CA HIS A 416 -9.77 19.20 33.34
C HIS A 416 -8.75 20.19 33.87
N PHE A 417 -8.03 20.90 33.00
CA PHE A 417 -7.00 21.86 33.41
C PHE A 417 -7.54 23.18 33.99
N THR A 418 -8.83 23.50 33.70
CA THR A 418 -9.48 24.71 34.26
C THR A 418 -10.27 24.45 35.54
N GLY A 419 -10.23 23.23 36.09
CA GLY A 419 -10.83 22.91 37.38
C GLY A 419 -12.08 22.04 37.33
N TRP A 420 -12.28 21.30 36.20
CA TRP A 420 -13.39 20.36 35.95
C TRP A 420 -14.78 20.89 36.26
N HIS A 421 -15.40 21.52 35.30
CA HIS A 421 -16.78 22.02 35.38
C HIS A 421 -17.77 21.11 34.67
N GLY A 422 -17.30 20.08 33.93
CA GLY A 422 -18.12 19.09 33.21
C GLY A 422 -18.70 19.57 31.88
N TRP A 423 -18.53 20.85 31.49
CA TRP A 423 -19.16 21.43 30.30
C TRP A 423 -18.78 20.72 29.01
N SER A 424 -17.60 20.16 28.95
CA SER A 424 -17.07 19.45 27.78
C SER A 424 -17.88 18.17 27.45
N ILE A 425 -18.23 17.41 28.48
CA ILE A 425 -18.96 16.14 28.34
C ILE A 425 -20.48 16.40 28.36
N ASP A 426 -20.94 17.37 29.17
CA ASP A 426 -22.35 17.69 29.33
C ASP A 426 -22.95 18.38 28.09
N PHE A 427 -22.17 19.22 27.39
CA PHE A 427 -22.66 20.04 26.28
C PHE A 427 -21.89 19.83 24.98
N VAL A 428 -20.56 19.98 24.98
CA VAL A 428 -19.76 19.97 23.74
C VAL A 428 -19.87 18.64 23.02
N PHE A 429 -19.73 17.55 23.74
CA PHE A 429 -19.80 16.22 23.12
C PHE A 429 -21.20 15.88 22.58
N PRO A 430 -22.31 15.98 23.33
CA PRO A 430 -23.65 15.70 22.81
C PRO A 430 -24.05 16.59 21.63
N PHE A 431 -23.81 17.91 21.72
CA PHE A 431 -24.15 18.82 20.63
C PHE A 431 -23.23 18.66 19.43
N GLY A 432 -21.95 18.38 19.65
CA GLY A 432 -21.03 18.04 18.57
C GLY A 432 -21.45 16.79 17.81
N ALA A 433 -21.90 15.75 18.52
CA ALA A 433 -22.41 14.53 17.90
C ALA A 433 -23.68 14.79 17.08
N LEU A 434 -24.63 15.58 17.61
CA LEU A 434 -25.81 16.01 16.86
C LEU A 434 -25.48 16.85 15.64
N ALA A 435 -24.53 17.79 15.76
CA ALA A 435 -24.09 18.62 14.64
C ALA A 435 -23.50 17.77 13.52
N VAL A 436 -22.65 16.79 13.84
CA VAL A 436 -22.11 15.87 12.84
C VAL A 436 -23.20 14.98 12.25
N LEU A 437 -24.12 14.45 13.06
CA LEU A 437 -25.24 13.64 12.59
C LEU A 437 -26.11 14.41 11.59
N ALA A 438 -26.38 15.69 11.83
CA ALA A 438 -27.12 16.56 10.92
C ALA A 438 -26.30 16.97 9.69
N ALA A 439 -24.99 17.18 9.87
CA ALA A 439 -24.10 17.59 8.77
C ALA A 439 -23.90 16.50 7.72
N VAL A 440 -23.88 15.22 8.10
CA VAL A 440 -23.63 14.11 7.17
C VAL A 440 -24.60 14.09 6.00
N PRO A 441 -25.94 14.12 6.17
CA PRO A 441 -26.88 14.15 5.05
C PRO A 441 -26.78 15.44 4.22
N VAL A 442 -26.51 16.58 4.85
CA VAL A 442 -26.35 17.87 4.16
C VAL A 442 -25.11 17.83 3.26
N ILE A 443 -23.97 17.39 3.79
CA ILE A 443 -22.72 17.23 3.03
C ILE A 443 -22.92 16.24 1.89
N ALA A 444 -23.60 15.12 2.13
CA ALA A 444 -23.89 14.13 1.11
C ALA A 444 -24.71 14.72 -0.05
N LYS A 445 -25.72 15.52 0.26
CA LYS A 445 -26.57 16.19 -0.74
C LYS A 445 -25.80 17.25 -1.53
N VAL A 446 -25.02 18.09 -0.85
CA VAL A 446 -24.25 19.18 -1.50
C VAL A 446 -23.15 18.62 -2.41
N ASN A 447 -22.48 17.55 -2.01
CA ASN A 447 -21.40 16.94 -2.79
C ASN A 447 -21.87 15.82 -3.72
N HIS A 448 -23.19 15.63 -3.88
CA HIS A 448 -23.78 14.59 -4.74
C HIS A 448 -23.21 13.19 -4.47
N LEU A 449 -22.99 12.85 -3.19
CA LEU A 449 -22.40 11.57 -2.81
C LEU A 449 -23.41 10.44 -2.98
N GLU A 450 -22.93 9.29 -3.45
CA GLU A 450 -23.74 8.08 -3.53
C GLU A 450 -24.11 7.58 -2.12
N ARG A 451 -25.24 6.87 -2.04
CA ARG A 451 -25.78 6.36 -0.77
C ARG A 451 -24.75 5.55 0.02
N GLU A 452 -23.98 4.71 -0.66
CA GLU A 452 -22.94 3.86 -0.05
C GLU A 452 -21.82 4.66 0.60
N GLU A 453 -21.51 5.85 0.09
CA GLU A 453 -20.42 6.69 0.58
C GLU A 453 -20.71 7.34 1.93
N TYR A 454 -21.94 7.81 2.15
CA TYR A 454 -22.29 8.51 3.39
C TYR A 454 -22.97 7.63 4.43
N LEU A 455 -23.59 6.50 4.04
CA LEU A 455 -24.35 5.63 4.94
C LEU A 455 -23.51 5.14 6.13
N TYR A 456 -22.26 4.75 5.86
CA TYR A 456 -21.33 4.33 6.89
C TYR A 456 -21.06 5.45 7.92
N TYR A 457 -20.82 6.68 7.47
CA TYR A 457 -20.56 7.81 8.36
C TYR A 457 -21.82 8.21 9.13
N LEU A 458 -22.99 8.06 8.55
CA LEU A 458 -24.26 8.30 9.23
C LEU A 458 -24.47 7.29 10.36
N ILE A 459 -24.22 6.01 10.12
CA ILE A 459 -24.24 4.96 11.14
C ILE A 459 -23.23 5.28 12.26
N GLN A 460 -22.01 5.63 11.88
CA GLN A 460 -20.95 5.94 12.83
C GLN A 460 -21.30 7.16 13.69
N ALA A 461 -21.81 8.23 13.10
CA ALA A 461 -22.27 9.43 13.82
C ALA A 461 -23.39 9.10 14.81
N ALA A 462 -24.38 8.30 14.37
CA ALA A 462 -25.48 7.89 15.23
C ALA A 462 -25.01 6.97 16.39
N VAL A 463 -24.09 6.05 16.14
CA VAL A 463 -23.50 5.23 17.23
C VAL A 463 -22.77 6.10 18.23
N VAL A 464 -21.95 7.05 17.77
CA VAL A 464 -21.21 8.00 18.63
C VAL A 464 -22.18 8.88 19.41
N GLY A 465 -23.29 9.32 18.80
CA GLY A 465 -24.32 10.12 19.45
C GLY A 465 -25.14 9.40 20.52
N CYS A 466 -25.06 8.06 20.61
CA CYS A 466 -25.61 7.28 21.71
C CYS A 466 -24.66 7.20 22.94
N ILE A 467 -23.35 7.49 22.77
CA ILE A 467 -22.37 7.38 23.86
C ILE A 467 -22.70 8.29 25.06
N PRO A 468 -23.17 9.57 24.88
CA PRO A 468 -23.54 10.42 25.99
C PRO A 468 -24.58 9.79 26.95
N ALA A 469 -25.55 9.02 26.43
CA ALA A 469 -26.51 8.32 27.28
C ALA A 469 -25.85 7.24 28.17
N ILE A 470 -24.83 6.56 27.65
CA ILE A 470 -24.06 5.57 28.43
C ILE A 470 -23.30 6.30 29.56
N LEU A 471 -22.70 7.45 29.26
CA LEU A 471 -22.01 8.27 30.26
C LEU A 471 -22.97 8.83 31.30
N THR A 472 -24.21 9.18 30.91
CA THR A 472 -25.27 9.58 31.84
C THR A 472 -25.66 8.43 32.76
N ALA A 473 -25.85 7.22 32.23
CA ALA A 473 -26.16 6.03 33.02
C ALA A 473 -25.02 5.64 33.99
N ALA A 474 -23.77 5.95 33.63
CA ALA A 474 -22.60 5.79 34.49
C ALA A 474 -22.45 6.88 35.56
N GLY A 475 -23.33 7.89 35.60
CA GLY A 475 -23.26 9.00 36.56
C GLY A 475 -22.13 10.01 36.33
N ILE A 476 -21.55 10.03 35.11
CA ILE A 476 -20.42 10.91 34.76
C ILE A 476 -20.93 12.29 34.33
N ILE A 477 -22.13 12.37 33.74
CA ILE A 477 -22.75 13.59 33.20
C ILE A 477 -23.63 14.21 34.25
N THR A 478 -23.47 15.52 34.47
CA THR A 478 -24.25 16.30 35.43
C THR A 478 -25.56 16.80 34.80
N TYR A 479 -25.48 17.39 33.62
CA TYR A 479 -26.66 17.91 32.89
C TYR A 479 -27.12 16.89 31.84
N THR A 480 -28.19 16.17 32.15
CA THR A 480 -28.61 14.98 31.38
C THR A 480 -29.34 15.28 30.07
N TRP A 481 -30.03 16.44 29.95
CA TRP A 481 -30.92 16.74 28.84
C TRP A 481 -30.23 16.79 27.44
N PRO A 482 -28.96 17.31 27.28
CA PRO A 482 -28.31 17.27 25.97
C PRO A 482 -27.98 15.84 25.54
N SER A 483 -27.59 15.01 26.51
CA SER A 483 -27.30 13.59 26.30
C SER A 483 -28.52 12.79 25.89
N VAL A 484 -29.65 13.02 26.55
CA VAL A 484 -30.94 12.38 26.21
C VAL A 484 -31.37 12.78 24.80
N LEU A 485 -31.26 14.07 24.46
CA LEU A 485 -31.58 14.57 23.13
C LEU A 485 -30.71 13.94 22.05
N SER A 486 -29.38 13.93 22.28
CA SER A 486 -28.40 13.31 21.37
C SER A 486 -28.69 11.82 21.17
N ALA A 487 -28.88 11.08 22.25
CA ALA A 487 -29.15 9.64 22.18
C ALA A 487 -30.51 9.34 21.52
N GLY A 488 -31.56 10.12 21.82
CA GLY A 488 -32.87 9.94 21.23
C GLY A 488 -32.87 10.11 19.71
N ILE A 489 -32.29 11.21 19.21
CA ILE A 489 -32.18 11.46 17.77
C ILE A 489 -31.28 10.40 17.09
N SER A 490 -30.19 10.04 17.74
CA SER A 490 -29.26 9.03 17.21
C SER A 490 -29.90 7.64 17.14
N PHE A 491 -30.65 7.25 18.17
CA PHE A 491 -31.39 5.99 18.19
C PHE A 491 -32.46 5.96 17.11
N LEU A 492 -33.23 7.03 16.96
CA LEU A 492 -34.24 7.15 15.89
C LEU A 492 -33.61 7.04 14.50
N THR A 493 -32.43 7.64 14.30
CA THR A 493 -31.68 7.52 13.05
C THR A 493 -31.28 6.07 12.80
N LEU A 494 -30.71 5.37 13.79
CA LEU A 494 -30.34 3.95 13.66
C LEU A 494 -31.56 3.06 13.41
N ALA A 495 -32.66 3.28 14.12
CA ALA A 495 -33.91 2.54 13.93
C ALA A 495 -34.47 2.77 12.52
N GLY A 496 -34.47 4.01 12.04
CA GLY A 496 -34.89 4.34 10.68
C GLY A 496 -34.03 3.64 9.63
N LEU A 497 -32.70 3.68 9.77
CA LEU A 497 -31.79 2.97 8.89
C LEU A 497 -32.00 1.45 8.91
N PHE A 498 -32.25 0.89 10.08
CA PHE A 498 -32.50 -0.55 10.21
C PHE A 498 -33.84 -0.96 9.58
N ILE A 499 -34.91 -0.15 9.73
CA ILE A 499 -36.22 -0.46 9.17
C ILE A 499 -36.22 -0.29 7.66
N PHE A 500 -35.71 0.86 7.15
CA PHE A 500 -35.87 1.22 5.75
C PHE A 500 -34.68 0.80 4.86
N GLN A 501 -33.49 0.57 5.43
CA GLN A 501 -32.23 0.35 4.67
C GLN A 501 -31.37 -0.82 5.21
N LYS A 502 -32.02 -1.82 5.84
CA LYS A 502 -31.31 -2.95 6.49
C LYS A 502 -30.25 -3.63 5.60
N LYS A 503 -30.59 -3.91 4.33
CA LYS A 503 -29.69 -4.60 3.40
C LYS A 503 -28.43 -3.78 3.13
N ASP A 504 -28.59 -2.50 2.81
CA ASP A 504 -27.47 -1.59 2.49
C ASP A 504 -26.63 -1.31 3.74
N MET A 505 -27.28 -1.10 4.89
CA MET A 505 -26.61 -0.93 6.17
C MET A 505 -25.73 -2.14 6.52
N MET A 506 -26.28 -3.36 6.42
CA MET A 506 -25.52 -4.58 6.73
C MET A 506 -24.39 -4.83 5.74
N ARG A 507 -24.59 -4.52 4.45
CA ARG A 507 -23.56 -4.62 3.43
C ARG A 507 -22.38 -3.69 3.73
N GLU A 508 -22.64 -2.41 4.04
CA GLU A 508 -21.58 -1.45 4.35
C GLU A 508 -20.85 -1.75 5.68
N VAL A 509 -21.58 -2.18 6.69
CA VAL A 509 -20.96 -2.61 7.95
C VAL A 509 -20.05 -3.81 7.71
N ARG A 510 -20.51 -4.84 6.97
CA ARG A 510 -19.68 -6.01 6.61
C ARG A 510 -18.44 -5.62 5.79
N LYS A 511 -18.61 -4.77 4.78
CA LYS A 511 -17.52 -4.27 3.92
C LYS A 511 -16.42 -3.57 4.74
N LYS A 512 -16.81 -2.75 5.72
CA LYS A 512 -15.85 -1.99 6.56
C LYS A 512 -15.22 -2.81 7.69
N LEU A 513 -15.97 -3.75 8.26
CA LEU A 513 -15.46 -4.67 9.28
C LEU A 513 -14.78 -5.90 8.69
N ARG A 514 -14.91 -6.12 7.36
CA ARG A 514 -14.46 -7.34 6.66
C ARG A 514 -14.94 -8.62 7.35
N ILE A 515 -16.26 -8.64 7.66
CA ILE A 515 -16.95 -9.80 8.25
C ILE A 515 -17.76 -10.49 7.17
#